data_81a14a3acfd29df91b7a0caa1a89c0be
#
_entry.id   81a14a3acfd29df91b7a0caa1a89c0be
#
_cell.length_a   1.000
_cell.length_b   1.000
_cell.length_c   1.000
_cell.angle_alpha   90.00
_cell.angle_beta   90.00
_cell.angle_gamma   90.00
#
_symmetry.space_group_name_H-M   'P 1'
#
loop_
_entity.id
_entity.type
_entity.pdbx_description
1 polymer ?
#
loop_
_entity_poly.entity_id
_entity_poly.type
_entity_poly.pdbx_seq_one_letter_code
_entity_poly.pdbx_strand_id
1 'polypeptide(L)'
;KKRGCQILVLFMTAGMLTGCGDGTPKLEDALKKTASYEMKTVEDPASDALGGEWTVMALARSGEEVDENYFEKYRANVEKRVKEQEGVLSENRYTEYSRAVLALKSIGKDPTDIGGYDIEKPLEDFDTVVSQGLNGAIYALMALNADNPDANKDGELDATTSTSILRLA
;
A
#
# COMPACT_ATOMS: atom_id res chain seq x y z
N LYS A 1 32.91 50.58 12.04
CA LYS A 1 32.63 49.20 12.54
C LYS A 1 31.18 48.69 12.32
N LYS A 2 30.16 49.56 12.21
CA LYS A 2 28.76 49.14 11.98
C LYS A 2 28.45 48.72 10.51
N ARG A 3 29.15 49.25 9.49
CA ARG A 3 28.92 48.92 8.05
C ARG A 3 29.43 47.53 7.67
N GLY A 4 30.50 47.03 8.28
CA GLY A 4 31.00 45.69 8.02
C GLY A 4 30.09 44.57 8.52
N CYS A 5 29.40 44.79 9.61
CA CYS A 5 28.46 43.81 10.16
C CYS A 5 27.16 43.68 9.32
N GLN A 6 26.69 44.78 8.74
CA GLN A 6 25.52 44.78 7.87
C GLN A 6 25.78 44.05 6.54
N ILE A 7 26.98 44.17 5.97
CA ILE A 7 27.39 43.49 4.75
C ILE A 7 27.50 41.95 5.00
N LEU A 8 28.03 41.56 6.17
CA LEU A 8 28.17 40.16 6.57
C LEU A 8 26.79 39.47 6.74
N VAL A 9 25.84 40.16 7.35
CA VAL A 9 24.47 39.67 7.52
C VAL A 9 23.76 39.53 6.16
N LEU A 10 23.97 40.47 5.24
CA LEU A 10 23.39 40.44 3.90
C LEU A 10 23.93 39.25 3.07
N PHE A 11 25.22 38.92 3.21
CA PHE A 11 25.81 37.73 2.57
C PHE A 11 25.33 36.43 3.16
N MET A 12 25.10 36.33 4.49
CA MET A 12 24.55 35.14 5.11
C MET A 12 23.08 34.88 4.72
N THR A 13 22.28 35.95 4.60
CA THR A 13 20.88 35.79 4.18
C THR A 13 20.74 35.46 2.70
N ALA A 14 21.61 35.96 1.82
CA ALA A 14 21.62 35.60 0.40
C ALA A 14 22.06 34.15 0.17
N GLY A 15 22.94 33.60 1.01
CA GLY A 15 23.38 32.20 0.92
C GLY A 15 22.31 31.17 1.31
N MET A 16 21.29 31.57 2.10
CA MET A 16 20.19 30.66 2.49
C MET A 16 19.08 30.55 1.43
N LEU A 17 19.04 31.43 0.44
CA LEU A 17 18.04 31.43 -0.63
C LEU A 17 18.47 30.63 -1.88
N THR A 18 19.72 30.18 -1.96
CA THR A 18 20.24 29.41 -3.08
C THR A 18 20.21 27.90 -2.87
N GLY A 19 19.54 27.41 -1.82
CA GLY A 19 19.46 25.99 -1.47
C GLY A 19 18.52 25.13 -2.34
N CYS A 20 17.79 25.74 -3.30
CA CYS A 20 17.03 25.04 -4.32
C CYS A 20 17.70 25.28 -5.68
N GLY A 21 18.93 24.82 -5.85
CA GLY A 21 19.60 24.84 -7.14
C GLY A 21 19.05 23.74 -8.07
N ASP A 22 19.13 24.00 -9.37
CA ASP A 22 18.70 23.18 -10.53
C ASP A 22 19.22 21.72 -10.58
N GLY A 23 19.59 21.12 -9.46
CA GLY A 23 20.11 19.77 -9.36
C GLY A 23 19.18 18.75 -8.73
N THR A 24 17.96 19.13 -8.32
CA THR A 24 16.96 18.16 -7.89
C THR A 24 16.43 17.40 -9.09
N PRO A 25 16.54 16.06 -9.13
CA PRO A 25 15.91 15.30 -10.19
C PRO A 25 14.43 15.65 -10.22
N LYS A 26 13.87 15.81 -11.44
CA LYS A 26 12.44 16.00 -11.58
C LYS A 26 11.72 14.87 -10.85
N LEU A 27 10.61 15.17 -10.20
CA LEU A 27 9.84 14.16 -9.45
C LEU A 27 9.57 12.91 -10.29
N GLU A 28 9.24 13.08 -11.55
CA GLU A 28 9.02 12.00 -12.53
C GLU A 28 10.26 11.10 -12.67
N ASP A 29 11.46 11.68 -12.82
CA ASP A 29 12.70 10.90 -12.92
C ASP A 29 13.00 10.12 -11.61
N ALA A 30 12.67 10.71 -10.48
CA ALA A 30 12.83 10.06 -9.17
C ALA A 30 11.85 8.88 -9.03
N LEU A 31 10.58 9.07 -9.37
CA LEU A 31 9.55 8.02 -9.36
C LEU A 31 9.95 6.87 -10.26
N LYS A 32 10.33 7.15 -11.50
CA LYS A 32 10.76 6.12 -12.46
C LYS A 32 11.97 5.31 -11.97
N LYS A 33 12.96 5.97 -11.38
CA LYS A 33 14.13 5.30 -10.80
C LYS A 33 13.74 4.45 -9.60
N THR A 34 12.85 4.95 -8.75
CA THR A 34 12.36 4.20 -7.58
C THR A 34 11.57 2.98 -8.03
N ALA A 35 10.62 3.12 -8.96
CA ALA A 35 9.87 1.98 -9.48
C ALA A 35 10.79 0.91 -10.10
N SER A 36 11.79 1.35 -10.89
CA SER A 36 12.78 0.43 -11.47
C SER A 36 13.65 -0.27 -10.41
N TYR A 37 13.98 0.43 -9.33
CA TYR A 37 14.72 -0.13 -8.21
C TYR A 37 13.88 -1.16 -7.44
N GLU A 38 12.63 -0.85 -7.14
CA GLU A 38 11.71 -1.74 -6.43
C GLU A 38 11.50 -3.05 -7.21
N MET A 39 11.23 -2.98 -8.51
CA MET A 39 11.09 -4.18 -9.35
C MET A 39 12.33 -5.06 -9.38
N LYS A 40 13.53 -4.47 -9.27
CA LYS A 40 14.80 -5.22 -9.20
C LYS A 40 15.09 -5.78 -7.82
N THR A 41 14.63 -5.11 -6.78
CA THR A 41 14.86 -5.51 -5.39
C THR A 41 13.90 -6.62 -4.98
N VAL A 42 12.65 -6.54 -5.47
CA VAL A 42 11.60 -7.53 -5.22
C VAL A 42 11.28 -8.23 -6.56
N GLU A 43 12.20 -9.04 -7.04
CA GLU A 43 12.06 -9.73 -8.35
C GLU A 43 10.96 -10.79 -8.36
N ASP A 44 10.65 -11.36 -7.20
CA ASP A 44 9.61 -12.39 -7.02
C ASP A 44 8.63 -11.96 -5.93
N PRO A 45 7.71 -11.03 -6.26
CA PRO A 45 6.75 -10.51 -5.29
C PRO A 45 5.79 -11.63 -4.84
N ALA A 46 5.65 -11.77 -3.51
CA ALA A 46 4.77 -12.76 -2.90
C ALA A 46 4.14 -12.21 -1.63
N SER A 47 3.01 -12.80 -1.22
CA SER A 47 2.45 -12.52 0.10
C SER A 47 3.42 -13.05 1.17
N ASP A 48 3.55 -12.32 2.28
CA ASP A 48 4.51 -12.54 3.38
C ASP A 48 6.00 -12.33 3.06
N ALA A 49 6.36 -12.11 1.80
CA ALA A 49 7.72 -11.74 1.44
C ALA A 49 8.03 -10.30 1.91
N LEU A 50 9.28 -10.05 2.23
CA LEU A 50 9.73 -8.71 2.59
C LEU A 50 9.43 -7.71 1.45
N GLY A 51 8.52 -6.79 1.70
CA GLY A 51 8.13 -5.78 0.74
C GLY A 51 7.14 -6.23 -0.33
N GLY A 52 6.76 -7.51 -0.42
CA GLY A 52 5.95 -8.05 -1.52
C GLY A 52 4.67 -7.29 -1.80
N GLU A 53 3.72 -7.27 -0.87
CA GLU A 53 2.43 -6.59 -1.05
C GLU A 53 2.59 -5.07 -1.19
N TRP A 54 3.48 -4.46 -0.39
CA TRP A 54 3.69 -3.01 -0.41
C TRP A 54 4.30 -2.55 -1.72
N THR A 55 5.28 -3.30 -2.27
CA THR A 55 5.87 -3.01 -3.57
C THR A 55 4.84 -3.12 -4.68
N VAL A 56 4.01 -4.17 -4.67
CA VAL A 56 2.93 -4.34 -5.67
C VAL A 56 1.95 -3.17 -5.62
N MET A 57 1.46 -2.78 -4.43
CA MET A 57 0.56 -1.65 -4.26
C MET A 57 1.20 -0.33 -4.69
N ALA A 58 2.46 -0.10 -4.32
CA ALA A 58 3.17 1.12 -4.68
C ALA A 58 3.36 1.23 -6.19
N LEU A 59 3.79 0.16 -6.85
CA LEU A 59 3.98 0.11 -8.30
C LEU A 59 2.66 0.29 -9.04
N ALA A 60 1.59 -0.39 -8.62
CA ALA A 60 0.25 -0.27 -9.21
C ALA A 60 -0.32 1.17 -9.12
N ARG A 61 0.08 1.94 -8.12
CA ARG A 61 -0.39 3.31 -7.87
C ARG A 61 0.59 4.41 -8.29
N SER A 62 1.80 4.04 -8.74
CA SER A 62 2.86 5.01 -9.08
C SER A 62 2.56 5.82 -10.34
N GLY A 63 1.74 5.29 -11.25
CA GLY A 63 1.55 5.84 -12.60
C GLY A 63 2.71 5.53 -13.55
N GLU A 64 3.73 4.79 -13.09
CA GLU A 64 4.85 4.36 -13.91
C GLU A 64 4.48 3.10 -14.71
N GLU A 65 5.14 2.90 -15.84
CA GLU A 65 4.99 1.70 -16.65
C GLU A 65 5.64 0.50 -15.95
N VAL A 66 4.80 -0.46 -15.54
CA VAL A 66 5.22 -1.72 -14.92
C VAL A 66 4.84 -2.87 -15.84
N ASP A 67 5.77 -3.82 -16.04
CA ASP A 67 5.48 -5.03 -16.83
C ASP A 67 4.33 -5.80 -16.17
N GLU A 68 3.28 -6.07 -16.94
CA GLU A 68 2.10 -6.81 -16.47
C GLU A 68 2.48 -8.19 -15.92
N ASN A 69 3.52 -8.82 -16.45
CA ASN A 69 4.06 -10.08 -15.94
C ASN A 69 4.51 -9.98 -14.48
N TYR A 70 4.92 -8.80 -14.00
CA TYR A 70 5.29 -8.60 -12.61
C TYR A 70 4.08 -8.78 -11.69
N PHE A 71 2.96 -8.22 -12.05
CA PHE A 71 1.71 -8.34 -11.31
C PHE A 71 1.10 -9.73 -11.41
N GLU A 72 1.17 -10.35 -12.59
CA GLU A 72 0.72 -11.75 -12.75
C GLU A 72 1.57 -12.72 -11.93
N LYS A 73 2.87 -12.47 -11.80
CA LYS A 73 3.75 -13.26 -10.94
C LYS A 73 3.32 -13.17 -9.47
N TYR A 74 3.03 -11.96 -8.98
CA TYR A 74 2.49 -11.77 -7.63
C TYR A 74 1.19 -12.55 -7.43
N ARG A 75 0.22 -12.40 -8.35
CA ARG A 75 -1.04 -13.14 -8.29
C ARG A 75 -0.81 -14.66 -8.24
N ALA A 76 0.06 -15.17 -9.10
CA ALA A 76 0.36 -16.59 -9.16
C ALA A 76 1.02 -17.10 -7.87
N ASN A 77 1.91 -16.32 -7.26
CA ASN A 77 2.53 -16.64 -5.98
C ASN A 77 1.53 -16.66 -4.83
N VAL A 78 0.59 -15.68 -4.80
CA VAL A 78 -0.51 -15.69 -3.83
C VAL A 78 -1.40 -16.91 -4.03
N GLU A 79 -1.81 -17.19 -5.27
CA GLU A 79 -2.64 -18.35 -5.59
C GLU A 79 -1.97 -19.67 -5.19
N LYS A 80 -0.69 -19.82 -5.47
CA LYS A 80 0.09 -20.99 -5.06
C LYS A 80 0.06 -21.17 -3.55
N ARG A 81 0.34 -20.11 -2.80
CA ARG A 81 0.35 -20.14 -1.34
C ARG A 81 -1.03 -20.48 -0.77
N VAL A 82 -2.08 -19.85 -1.29
CA VAL A 82 -3.46 -20.09 -0.87
C VAL A 82 -3.84 -21.55 -1.09
N LYS A 83 -3.47 -22.15 -2.22
CA LYS A 83 -3.72 -23.57 -2.51
C LYS A 83 -2.92 -24.49 -1.60
N GLU A 84 -1.64 -24.21 -1.35
CA GLU A 84 -0.77 -25.00 -0.47
C GLU A 84 -1.24 -24.98 0.98
N GLN A 85 -1.93 -23.91 1.39
CA GLN A 85 -2.44 -23.69 2.74
C GLN A 85 -3.95 -23.87 2.86
N GLU A 86 -4.60 -24.48 1.86
CA GLU A 86 -6.04 -24.78 1.85
C GLU A 86 -6.92 -23.55 2.18
N GLY A 87 -6.54 -22.37 1.67
CA GLY A 87 -7.24 -21.10 1.84
C GLY A 87 -6.82 -20.30 3.09
N VAL A 88 -5.95 -20.83 3.93
CA VAL A 88 -5.53 -20.18 5.18
C VAL A 88 -4.21 -19.45 4.98
N LEU A 89 -4.22 -18.13 4.81
CA LEU A 89 -2.98 -17.33 4.72
C LEU A 89 -2.27 -17.20 6.06
N SER A 90 -3.03 -17.09 7.14
CA SER A 90 -2.52 -17.01 8.50
C SER A 90 -3.61 -17.37 9.50
N GLU A 91 -3.26 -18.13 10.52
CA GLU A 91 -4.19 -18.53 11.61
C GLU A 91 -4.48 -17.39 12.59
N ASN A 92 -3.56 -16.42 12.70
CA ASN A 92 -3.61 -15.42 13.77
C ASN A 92 -3.19 -14.02 13.36
N ARG A 93 -2.86 -13.77 12.09
CA ARG A 93 -2.45 -12.45 11.57
C ARG A 93 -3.34 -12.02 10.40
N TYR A 94 -4.53 -11.54 10.70
CA TYR A 94 -5.51 -11.13 9.68
C TYR A 94 -5.09 -9.90 8.88
N THR A 95 -4.11 -9.12 9.38
CA THR A 95 -3.45 -8.09 8.58
C THR A 95 -2.71 -8.64 7.35
N GLU A 96 -2.35 -9.93 7.33
CA GLU A 96 -1.81 -10.58 6.12
C GLU A 96 -2.87 -10.71 5.03
N TYR A 97 -4.08 -11.17 5.40
CA TYR A 97 -5.22 -11.18 4.49
C TYR A 97 -5.50 -9.78 3.95
N SER A 98 -5.58 -8.78 4.85
CA SER A 98 -5.86 -7.40 4.44
C SER A 98 -4.84 -6.87 3.44
N ARG A 99 -3.54 -7.12 3.64
CA ARG A 99 -2.49 -6.69 2.70
C ARG A 99 -2.58 -7.42 1.37
N ALA A 100 -2.80 -8.74 1.38
CA ALA A 100 -2.95 -9.52 0.16
C ALA A 100 -4.18 -9.07 -0.65
N VAL A 101 -5.31 -8.84 0.01
CA VAL A 101 -6.53 -8.29 -0.61
C VAL A 101 -6.28 -6.92 -1.22
N LEU A 102 -5.68 -5.99 -0.46
CA LEU A 102 -5.33 -4.65 -0.95
C LEU A 102 -4.41 -4.69 -2.18
N ALA A 103 -3.39 -5.56 -2.15
CA ALA A 103 -2.45 -5.70 -3.26
C ALA A 103 -3.14 -6.28 -4.50
N LEU A 104 -3.97 -7.32 -4.36
CA LEU A 104 -4.73 -7.90 -5.45
C LEU A 104 -5.70 -6.88 -6.08
N LYS A 105 -6.48 -6.18 -5.25
CA LYS A 105 -7.39 -5.13 -5.72
C LYS A 105 -6.64 -3.99 -6.40
N SER A 106 -5.45 -3.63 -5.93
CA SER A 106 -4.64 -2.57 -6.55
C SER A 106 -4.20 -2.89 -7.99
N ILE A 107 -4.10 -4.17 -8.33
CA ILE A 107 -3.75 -4.67 -9.66
C ILE A 107 -4.97 -5.21 -10.44
N GLY A 108 -6.19 -4.90 -9.96
CA GLY A 108 -7.44 -5.27 -10.61
C GLY A 108 -7.76 -6.77 -10.58
N LYS A 109 -7.27 -7.49 -9.56
CA LYS A 109 -7.57 -8.91 -9.36
C LYS A 109 -8.61 -9.11 -8.26
N ASP A 110 -9.48 -10.08 -8.45
CA ASP A 110 -10.55 -10.42 -7.50
C ASP A 110 -10.01 -11.29 -6.36
N PRO A 111 -10.02 -10.82 -5.10
CA PRO A 111 -9.56 -11.60 -3.96
C PRO A 111 -10.58 -12.66 -3.49
N THR A 112 -11.82 -12.62 -3.99
CA THR A 112 -12.87 -13.58 -3.61
C THR A 112 -12.73 -14.91 -4.35
N ASP A 113 -11.89 -14.96 -5.40
CA ASP A 113 -11.59 -16.19 -6.15
C ASP A 113 -10.09 -16.28 -6.48
N ILE A 114 -9.28 -16.62 -5.50
CA ILE A 114 -7.86 -16.90 -5.67
C ILE A 114 -7.62 -18.40 -5.56
N GLY A 115 -7.56 -19.05 -6.72
CA GLY A 115 -7.36 -20.50 -6.77
C GLY A 115 -8.50 -21.33 -6.22
N GLY A 116 -9.71 -20.78 -6.22
CA GLY A 116 -10.92 -21.39 -5.68
C GLY A 116 -11.19 -21.06 -4.22
N TYR A 117 -10.45 -20.13 -3.64
CA TYR A 117 -10.62 -19.70 -2.25
C TYR A 117 -10.94 -18.21 -2.18
N ASP A 118 -11.84 -17.84 -1.29
CA ASP A 118 -12.16 -16.46 -0.93
C ASP A 118 -11.28 -16.02 0.24
N ILE A 119 -10.26 -15.19 -0.06
CA ILE A 119 -9.34 -14.67 0.94
C ILE A 119 -9.78 -13.33 1.53
N GLU A 120 -10.86 -12.74 1.03
CA GLU A 120 -11.47 -11.54 1.60
C GLU A 120 -12.43 -11.88 2.74
N LYS A 121 -13.16 -12.98 2.60
CA LYS A 121 -14.17 -13.42 3.57
C LYS A 121 -13.71 -13.50 5.03
N PRO A 122 -12.48 -13.95 5.38
CA PRO A 122 -12.00 -13.94 6.75
C PRO A 122 -11.95 -12.55 7.39
N LEU A 123 -11.92 -11.48 6.59
CA LEU A 123 -11.92 -10.10 7.08
C LEU A 123 -13.29 -9.59 7.52
N GLU A 124 -14.37 -10.30 7.17
CA GLU A 124 -15.73 -10.00 7.61
C GLU A 124 -16.01 -10.47 9.05
N ASP A 125 -15.17 -11.36 9.58
CA ASP A 125 -15.27 -11.80 10.98
C ASP A 125 -14.70 -10.72 11.90
N PHE A 126 -15.60 -9.89 12.38
CA PHE A 126 -15.29 -8.75 13.22
C PHE A 126 -14.52 -9.11 14.50
N ASP A 127 -14.97 -10.11 15.25
CA ASP A 127 -14.37 -10.49 16.54
C ASP A 127 -12.93 -10.98 16.35
N THR A 128 -12.70 -11.72 15.29
CA THR A 128 -11.37 -12.22 14.93
C THR A 128 -10.45 -11.08 14.49
N VAL A 129 -10.94 -10.17 13.65
CA VAL A 129 -10.15 -9.04 13.15
C VAL A 129 -9.75 -8.08 14.28
N VAL A 130 -10.66 -7.75 15.18
CA VAL A 130 -10.36 -6.83 16.30
C VAL A 130 -9.51 -7.46 17.40
N SER A 131 -9.46 -8.80 17.49
CA SER A 131 -8.57 -9.48 18.43
C SER A 131 -7.10 -9.11 18.23
N GLN A 132 -6.74 -8.64 17.05
CA GLN A 132 -5.41 -8.13 16.71
C GLN A 132 -5.21 -6.65 17.05
N GLY A 133 -6.16 -6.05 17.74
CA GLY A 133 -6.14 -4.64 18.10
C GLY A 133 -6.53 -3.72 16.95
N LEU A 134 -6.31 -2.43 17.15
CA LEU A 134 -6.76 -1.39 16.23
C LEU A 134 -6.24 -1.56 14.79
N ASN A 135 -5.01 -2.03 14.62
CA ASN A 135 -4.44 -2.26 13.28
C ASN A 135 -5.22 -3.31 12.49
N GLY A 136 -5.67 -4.39 13.14
CA GLY A 136 -6.50 -5.40 12.49
C GLY A 136 -7.77 -4.79 11.90
N ALA A 137 -8.50 -4.05 12.70
CA ALA A 137 -9.73 -3.38 12.29
C ALA A 137 -9.52 -2.37 11.16
N ILE A 138 -8.50 -1.51 11.26
CA ILE A 138 -8.19 -0.49 10.24
C ILE A 138 -7.84 -1.14 8.92
N TYR A 139 -6.94 -2.13 8.90
CA TYR A 139 -6.53 -2.78 7.67
C TYR A 139 -7.64 -3.59 7.01
N ALA A 140 -8.47 -4.27 7.80
CA ALA A 140 -9.63 -4.98 7.27
C ALA A 140 -10.62 -4.01 6.62
N LEU A 141 -10.92 -2.89 7.29
CA LEU A 141 -11.79 -1.85 6.74
C LEU A 141 -11.27 -1.29 5.42
N MET A 142 -9.97 -1.01 5.34
CA MET A 142 -9.33 -0.55 4.10
C MET A 142 -9.45 -1.58 2.99
N ALA A 143 -9.21 -2.86 3.28
CA ALA A 143 -9.25 -3.94 2.31
C ALA A 143 -10.66 -4.16 1.75
N LEU A 144 -11.66 -4.25 2.63
CA LEU A 144 -13.05 -4.48 2.27
C LEU A 144 -13.66 -3.32 1.45
N ASN A 145 -13.18 -2.09 1.65
CA ASN A 145 -13.70 -0.91 0.95
C ASN A 145 -12.80 -0.41 -0.20
N ALA A 146 -11.74 -1.12 -0.56
CA ALA A 146 -10.78 -0.66 -1.57
C ALA A 146 -11.37 -0.50 -2.98
N ASP A 147 -12.44 -1.23 -3.30
CA ASP A 147 -13.14 -1.17 -4.60
C ASP A 147 -14.33 -0.20 -4.61
N ASN A 148 -14.65 0.41 -3.47
CA ASN A 148 -15.75 1.34 -3.38
C ASN A 148 -15.29 2.77 -3.73
N PRO A 149 -15.47 3.26 -4.98
CA PRO A 149 -15.05 4.59 -5.38
C PRO A 149 -15.87 5.69 -4.68
N ASP A 150 -17.02 5.35 -4.13
CA ASP A 150 -17.94 6.27 -3.48
C ASP A 150 -17.68 6.38 -1.96
N ALA A 151 -16.98 5.41 -1.36
CA ALA A 151 -16.57 5.47 0.05
C ALA A 151 -15.75 6.72 0.43
N ASN A 152 -15.17 7.38 -0.57
CA ASN A 152 -14.38 8.61 -0.38
C ASN A 152 -15.12 9.90 -0.73
N LYS A 153 -16.34 9.84 -1.32
CA LYS A 153 -17.04 11.05 -1.80
C LYS A 153 -17.92 11.71 -0.74
N ASP A 154 -18.49 10.94 0.14
CA ASP A 154 -19.51 11.39 1.10
C ASP A 154 -19.22 11.01 2.55
N GLY A 155 -18.13 10.28 2.81
CA GLY A 155 -17.82 9.79 4.16
C GLY A 155 -18.80 8.70 4.64
N GLU A 156 -19.72 8.25 3.82
CA GLU A 156 -20.54 7.07 4.07
C GLU A 156 -19.79 5.83 3.61
N LEU A 157 -19.19 5.16 4.57
CA LEU A 157 -18.74 3.80 4.43
C LEU A 157 -19.95 2.90 4.22
N ASP A 158 -19.89 1.94 3.31
CA ASP A 158 -20.97 0.97 3.13
C ASP A 158 -21.46 0.46 4.49
N ALA A 159 -22.76 0.67 4.74
CA ALA A 159 -23.36 0.57 6.07
C ALA A 159 -23.26 -0.83 6.68
N THR A 160 -23.03 -1.88 5.88
CA THR A 160 -23.04 -3.26 6.36
C THR A 160 -21.75 -3.64 7.08
N THR A 161 -20.61 -3.28 6.51
CA THR A 161 -19.29 -3.63 7.08
C THR A 161 -18.79 -2.56 8.05
N SER A 162 -19.04 -1.29 7.73
CA SER A 162 -18.62 -0.14 8.54
C SER A 162 -19.35 -0.05 9.86
N THR A 163 -20.63 -0.40 9.89
CA THR A 163 -21.45 -0.36 11.13
C THR A 163 -20.92 -1.35 12.16
N SER A 164 -20.37 -2.49 11.74
CA SER A 164 -19.82 -3.47 12.64
C SER A 164 -18.49 -3.00 13.25
N ILE A 165 -17.64 -2.35 12.46
CA ILE A 165 -16.31 -1.90 12.90
C ILE A 165 -16.38 -0.56 13.66
N LEU A 166 -17.30 0.36 13.28
CA LEU A 166 -17.50 1.65 13.96
C LEU A 166 -18.25 1.55 15.30
N ARG A 167 -18.90 0.45 15.62
CA ARG A 167 -19.55 0.23 16.93
C ARG A 167 -18.57 0.04 18.08
N LEU A 168 -17.28 0.05 17.83
CA LEU A 168 -16.23 -0.14 18.85
C LEU A 168 -15.48 1.16 19.26
N ALA A 169 -15.77 2.26 18.63
CA ALA A 169 -15.22 3.57 19.02
C ALA A 169 -16.19 4.28 19.95
#